data_47a014fde9ec458cd9f8018e13951178
#
_entry.id   47a014fde9ec458cd9f8018e13951178
#
_cell.length_a   1.000
_cell.length_b   1.000
_cell.length_c   1.000
_cell.angle_alpha   90.00
_cell.angle_beta   90.00
_cell.angle_gamma   90.00
#
_symmetry.space_group_name_H-M   'P 1'
#
loop_
_entity.id
_entity.type
_entity.pdbx_description
1 polymer ?
#
loop_
_entity_poly.entity_id
_entity_poly.type
_entity_poly.pdbx_seq_one_letter_code
_entity_poly.pdbx_strand_id
1 'polypeptide(L)'
;MIRQYQLLYHSVINTRLSQLCHRLRLLFKRKLLSKFVSNSYAAKIALPADFDVSLAARLPSAIFKPRNHLIRVSDDNKPEVGFLNLWRPLQCPMNWHPSEFKRGTRLWLLNLHYMEFVEALDSHNWFSFIKDWIFSNKPYKKGYWLDDWNSYSLSIRVVVWMQQFERRGDSLSEVDRSLFMGSLIGQLRFLKTNLELDIGGNHLIKNIKALLWASNFFDGQEARNWGEFATTLLQASLNEQVTPDGVHYELSPAYHSQVFADFLEIYTVLENDEIRCELEIILTKMAQFLTDMTHPDGKVSLFNDGGLDMSYSPAECLSIFEGLTGKNVKQSKIISYPNAGYFGLRHLDSLVLMDAAELAPSYLPAHGHGDALSFEWSVSGHRVIIDPGVFEYNQGPLRHFSRSTLNHNTVTLDDQEQTEFWQAFRVGRRASIISSEVEAKCKSLTVTAAHDGYARLKGKPLHRRKILMTPKKVHLNDVVVNGFGQQATSRFMLAPDIHVEKTSQ
;
A
#
# COMPACT_ATOMS: atom_id res chain seq x y z
N MET A 1 23.61 20.53 11.88
CA MET A 1 24.39 19.28 11.96
C MET A 1 23.90 18.37 13.08
N ILE A 2 23.84 18.78 14.35
CA ILE A 2 23.40 17.96 15.51
C ILE A 2 22.00 17.36 15.29
N ARG A 3 21.02 18.15 14.83
CA ARG A 3 19.64 17.67 14.58
C ARG A 3 19.61 16.55 13.52
N GLN A 4 20.41 16.64 12.47
CA GLN A 4 20.46 15.58 11.42
C GLN A 4 21.01 14.26 11.98
N TYR A 5 22.04 14.33 12.84
CA TYR A 5 22.57 13.14 13.52
C TYR A 5 21.55 12.50 14.45
N GLN A 6 20.77 13.30 15.18
CA GLN A 6 19.69 12.80 16.04
C GLN A 6 18.61 12.09 15.23
N LEU A 7 18.15 12.67 14.11
CA LEU A 7 17.16 12.07 13.23
C LEU A 7 17.67 10.74 12.64
N LEU A 8 18.92 10.71 12.20
CA LEU A 8 19.56 9.50 11.68
C LEU A 8 19.69 8.42 12.77
N TYR A 9 20.13 8.79 13.97
CA TYR A 9 20.26 7.89 15.11
C TYR A 9 18.90 7.22 15.42
N HIS A 10 17.83 8.00 15.58
CA HIS A 10 16.49 7.46 15.84
C HIS A 10 15.94 6.60 14.70
N SER A 11 16.32 6.88 13.46
CA SER A 11 15.95 6.00 12.34
C SER A 11 16.70 4.67 12.37
N VAL A 12 17.98 4.68 12.69
CA VAL A 12 18.85 3.48 12.67
C VAL A 12 18.53 2.52 13.80
N ILE A 13 18.35 3.03 15.04
CA ILE A 13 18.05 2.17 16.21
C ILE A 13 16.72 1.40 16.09
N ASN A 14 15.81 1.90 15.28
CA ASN A 14 14.53 1.24 15.02
C ASN A 14 14.56 0.30 13.79
N THR A 15 15.67 0.23 13.06
CA THR A 15 15.81 -0.65 11.89
C THR A 15 16.35 -2.01 12.32
N ARG A 16 15.72 -3.10 11.90
CA ARG A 16 16.18 -4.46 12.21
C ARG A 16 17.53 -4.74 11.56
N LEU A 17 18.40 -5.48 12.24
CA LEU A 17 19.72 -5.86 11.70
C LEU A 17 19.60 -6.65 10.39
N SER A 18 18.61 -7.55 10.29
CA SER A 18 18.31 -8.30 9.06
C SER A 18 17.99 -7.38 7.87
N GLN A 19 17.21 -6.31 8.10
CA GLN A 19 16.92 -5.30 7.06
C GLN A 19 18.19 -4.56 6.63
N LEU A 20 19.06 -4.18 7.58
CA LEU A 20 20.33 -3.51 7.26
C LEU A 20 21.25 -4.43 6.44
N CYS A 21 21.41 -5.70 6.85
CA CYS A 21 22.21 -6.68 6.13
C CYS A 21 21.68 -6.91 4.71
N HIS A 22 20.35 -7.08 4.56
CA HIS A 22 19.74 -7.28 3.24
C HIS A 22 19.89 -6.04 2.36
N ARG A 23 19.69 -4.86 2.91
CA ARG A 23 19.87 -3.57 2.23
C ARG A 23 21.31 -3.37 1.74
N LEU A 24 22.31 -3.68 2.57
CA LEU A 24 23.72 -3.64 2.20
C LEU A 24 24.04 -4.65 1.09
N ARG A 25 23.54 -5.89 1.19
CA ARG A 25 23.67 -6.90 0.14
C ARG A 25 23.09 -6.41 -1.20
N LEU A 26 21.88 -5.85 -1.19
CA LEU A 26 21.25 -5.32 -2.40
C LEU A 26 22.04 -4.13 -2.98
N LEU A 27 22.50 -3.20 -2.14
CA LEU A 27 23.31 -2.06 -2.59
C LEU A 27 24.62 -2.52 -3.24
N PHE A 28 25.31 -3.50 -2.63
CA PHE A 28 26.53 -4.08 -3.18
C PHE A 28 26.25 -4.78 -4.52
N LYS A 29 25.22 -5.65 -4.56
CA LYS A 29 24.79 -6.35 -5.77
C LYS A 29 24.46 -5.37 -6.90
N ARG A 30 23.68 -4.31 -6.63
CA ARG A 30 23.29 -3.28 -7.60
C ARG A 30 24.49 -2.52 -8.16
N LYS A 31 25.42 -2.11 -7.30
CA LYS A 31 26.64 -1.41 -7.72
C LYS A 31 27.58 -2.30 -8.53
N LEU A 32 27.77 -3.54 -8.10
CA LEU A 32 28.67 -4.49 -8.76
C LEU A 32 28.13 -4.91 -10.13
N LEU A 33 26.88 -5.39 -10.16
CA LEU A 33 26.27 -5.91 -11.38
C LEU A 33 26.08 -4.82 -12.44
N SER A 34 25.64 -3.64 -12.07
CA SER A 34 25.50 -2.54 -13.04
C SER A 34 26.81 -2.06 -13.65
N LYS A 35 27.95 -2.41 -13.03
CA LYS A 35 29.28 -2.02 -13.51
C LYS A 35 29.98 -3.10 -14.34
N PHE A 36 29.76 -4.38 -13.99
CA PHE A 36 30.54 -5.49 -14.53
C PHE A 36 29.75 -6.47 -15.42
N VAL A 37 28.43 -6.40 -15.39
CA VAL A 37 27.61 -7.30 -16.21
C VAL A 37 27.56 -6.83 -17.66
N SER A 38 27.93 -7.73 -18.58
CA SER A 38 27.83 -7.47 -20.01
C SER A 38 26.38 -7.46 -20.50
N ASN A 39 26.13 -6.73 -21.59
CA ASN A 39 24.81 -6.73 -22.23
C ASN A 39 24.37 -8.12 -22.67
N SER A 40 25.30 -8.98 -23.08
CA SER A 40 25.01 -10.38 -23.48
C SER A 40 24.54 -11.20 -22.26
N TYR A 41 25.18 -11.05 -21.10
CA TYR A 41 24.76 -11.73 -19.88
C TYR A 41 23.39 -11.21 -19.38
N ALA A 42 23.18 -9.91 -19.41
CA ALA A 42 21.89 -9.32 -19.05
C ALA A 42 20.76 -9.83 -19.97
N ALA A 43 21.04 -10.00 -21.26
CA ALA A 43 20.09 -10.58 -22.20
C ALA A 43 19.74 -12.05 -21.88
N LYS A 44 20.74 -12.87 -21.49
CA LYS A 44 20.51 -14.27 -21.07
C LYS A 44 19.68 -14.38 -19.78
N ILE A 45 19.82 -13.44 -18.85
CA ILE A 45 18.98 -13.39 -17.65
C ILE A 45 17.54 -12.98 -18.01
N ALA A 46 17.40 -12.00 -18.91
CA ALA A 46 16.07 -11.52 -19.33
C ALA A 46 15.31 -12.56 -20.18
N LEU A 47 16.04 -13.35 -20.95
CA LEU A 47 15.52 -14.38 -21.85
C LEU A 47 16.40 -15.65 -21.73
N PRO A 48 16.20 -16.47 -20.69
CA PRO A 48 16.92 -17.74 -20.55
C PRO A 48 16.51 -18.68 -21.68
N ALA A 49 17.53 -19.40 -22.21
CA ALA A 49 17.28 -20.44 -23.23
C ALA A 49 16.81 -21.78 -22.64
N ASP A 50 17.22 -22.04 -21.39
CA ASP A 50 16.96 -23.31 -20.71
C ASP A 50 16.07 -23.07 -19.48
N PHE A 51 14.95 -23.77 -19.42
CA PHE A 51 14.06 -23.78 -18.28
C PHE A 51 13.32 -25.13 -18.19
N ASP A 52 13.13 -25.62 -16.97
CA ASP A 52 12.44 -26.86 -16.66
C ASP A 52 11.05 -26.55 -16.09
N VAL A 53 10.25 -25.88 -16.90
CA VAL A 53 8.84 -25.60 -16.63
C VAL A 53 8.03 -25.72 -17.91
N SER A 54 6.79 -26.17 -17.79
CA SER A 54 5.76 -26.14 -18.82
C SER A 54 4.54 -25.37 -18.33
N LEU A 55 3.60 -25.05 -19.20
CA LEU A 55 2.33 -24.48 -18.75
C LEU A 55 1.55 -25.50 -17.95
N ALA A 56 0.93 -25.05 -16.86
CA ALA A 56 -0.01 -25.87 -16.09
C ALA A 56 -1.23 -26.22 -16.93
N ALA A 57 -1.81 -27.40 -16.69
CA ALA A 57 -3.00 -27.86 -17.40
C ALA A 57 -4.21 -26.92 -17.21
N ARG A 58 -4.26 -26.21 -16.09
CA ARG A 58 -5.26 -25.18 -15.79
C ARG A 58 -4.55 -23.94 -15.28
N LEU A 59 -4.71 -22.85 -15.99
CA LEU A 59 -4.12 -21.55 -15.60
C LEU A 59 -4.98 -20.82 -14.57
N PRO A 60 -4.37 -20.10 -13.62
CA PRO A 60 -5.11 -19.28 -12.69
C PRO A 60 -5.69 -18.04 -13.40
N SER A 61 -6.95 -17.73 -13.11
CA SER A 61 -7.69 -16.64 -13.74
C SER A 61 -7.75 -15.40 -12.83
N ALA A 62 -7.78 -14.21 -13.43
CA ALA A 62 -7.97 -12.96 -12.71
C ALA A 62 -9.36 -12.91 -12.03
N ILE A 63 -9.40 -12.48 -10.78
CA ILE A 63 -10.63 -12.32 -10.01
C ILE A 63 -11.15 -10.88 -9.98
N PHE A 64 -10.29 -9.91 -10.27
CA PHE A 64 -10.65 -8.50 -10.37
C PHE A 64 -10.95 -8.09 -11.82
N LYS A 65 -11.76 -7.03 -11.95
CA LYS A 65 -12.08 -6.46 -13.26
C LYS A 65 -10.86 -5.77 -13.87
N PRO A 66 -10.75 -5.77 -15.22
CA PRO A 66 -9.71 -5.01 -15.92
C PRO A 66 -9.76 -3.52 -15.58
N ARG A 67 -8.61 -2.90 -15.47
CA ARG A 67 -8.44 -1.46 -15.18
C ARG A 67 -8.64 -0.58 -16.43
N ASN A 68 -9.84 -0.63 -17.01
CA ASN A 68 -10.16 0.09 -18.24
C ASN A 68 -9.98 1.61 -18.10
N HIS A 69 -10.07 2.16 -16.89
CA HIS A 69 -9.88 3.57 -16.62
C HIS A 69 -8.44 4.08 -16.82
N LEU A 70 -7.46 3.18 -16.98
CA LEU A 70 -6.07 3.54 -17.25
C LEU A 70 -5.83 3.97 -18.71
N ILE A 71 -6.81 3.75 -19.59
CA ILE A 71 -6.76 4.17 -20.99
C ILE A 71 -7.96 5.07 -21.28
N ARG A 72 -7.71 6.12 -22.06
CA ARG A 72 -8.76 6.96 -22.62
C ARG A 72 -8.43 7.36 -24.06
N VAL A 73 -9.40 7.91 -24.76
CA VAL A 73 -9.22 8.60 -26.03
C VAL A 73 -9.18 10.10 -25.74
N SER A 74 -8.14 10.79 -26.19
CA SER A 74 -8.01 12.24 -26.06
C SER A 74 -8.98 12.98 -26.97
N ASP A 75 -9.10 14.30 -26.79
CA ASP A 75 -9.91 15.17 -27.65
C ASP A 75 -9.47 15.13 -29.14
N ASP A 76 -8.19 14.87 -29.39
CA ASP A 76 -7.61 14.65 -30.71
C ASP A 76 -7.82 13.25 -31.29
N ASN A 77 -8.67 12.44 -30.66
CA ASN A 77 -8.97 11.04 -31.01
C ASN A 77 -7.74 10.13 -31.01
N LYS A 78 -6.79 10.34 -30.07
CA LYS A 78 -5.59 9.52 -29.87
C LYS A 78 -5.68 8.76 -28.55
N PRO A 79 -5.21 7.50 -28.51
CA PRO A 79 -5.18 6.75 -27.25
C PRO A 79 -4.13 7.33 -26.30
N GLU A 80 -4.50 7.45 -25.04
CA GLU A 80 -3.64 7.89 -23.94
C GLU A 80 -3.68 6.89 -22.79
N VAL A 81 -2.55 6.72 -22.12
CA VAL A 81 -2.43 6.02 -20.84
C VAL A 81 -2.25 7.03 -19.71
N GLY A 82 -2.94 6.81 -18.59
CA GLY A 82 -2.93 7.73 -17.46
C GLY A 82 -2.72 7.07 -16.13
N PHE A 83 -1.87 7.69 -15.30
CA PHE A 83 -1.63 7.34 -13.91
C PHE A 83 -1.54 8.62 -13.09
N LEU A 84 -2.09 8.63 -11.88
CA LEU A 84 -2.02 9.78 -10.97
C LEU A 84 -2.54 11.08 -11.62
N ASN A 85 -3.62 11.00 -12.39
CA ASN A 85 -4.23 12.10 -13.15
C ASN A 85 -3.30 12.73 -14.21
N LEU A 86 -2.20 12.09 -14.57
CA LEU A 86 -1.29 12.53 -15.63
C LEU A 86 -1.39 11.59 -16.83
N TRP A 87 -1.82 12.11 -17.97
CA TRP A 87 -2.05 11.37 -19.20
C TRP A 87 -0.93 11.57 -20.21
N ARG A 88 -0.58 10.51 -20.93
CA ARG A 88 0.45 10.52 -21.99
C ARG A 88 0.01 9.68 -23.18
N PRO A 89 0.47 10.03 -24.39
CA PRO A 89 0.16 9.25 -25.58
C PRO A 89 0.52 7.77 -25.41
N LEU A 90 -0.41 6.90 -25.76
CA LEU A 90 -0.25 5.46 -25.80
C LEU A 90 0.10 5.04 -27.22
N GLN A 91 1.36 4.73 -27.47
CA GLN A 91 1.86 4.32 -28.79
C GLN A 91 2.92 3.23 -28.66
N CYS A 92 3.00 2.34 -29.64
CA CYS A 92 4.04 1.33 -29.73
C CYS A 92 4.95 1.65 -30.94
N PRO A 93 6.29 1.76 -30.78
CA PRO A 93 7.06 1.54 -29.54
C PRO A 93 6.82 2.63 -28.48
N MET A 94 6.88 2.21 -27.21
CA MET A 94 6.64 3.09 -26.06
C MET A 94 7.93 3.75 -25.58
N ASN A 95 7.85 5.01 -25.16
CA ASN A 95 8.93 5.62 -24.37
C ASN A 95 8.85 5.15 -22.91
N TRP A 96 9.56 4.07 -22.58
CA TRP A 96 9.58 3.47 -21.25
C TRP A 96 10.31 4.29 -20.18
N HIS A 97 11.08 5.30 -20.57
CA HIS A 97 11.90 6.12 -19.67
C HIS A 97 11.80 7.62 -19.99
N PRO A 98 10.61 8.18 -20.04
CA PRO A 98 10.44 9.60 -20.34
C PRO A 98 11.17 10.47 -19.32
N SER A 99 11.95 11.41 -19.81
CA SER A 99 12.89 12.20 -18.99
C SER A 99 12.21 13.15 -18.02
N GLU A 100 11.02 13.60 -18.33
CA GLU A 100 10.20 14.49 -17.52
C GLU A 100 9.80 13.90 -16.17
N PHE A 101 9.69 12.56 -16.07
CA PHE A 101 9.30 11.88 -14.85
C PHE A 101 10.44 11.48 -13.93
N LYS A 102 11.69 11.75 -14.29
CA LYS A 102 12.84 11.33 -13.47
C LYS A 102 12.95 12.03 -12.11
N ARG A 103 12.33 13.19 -11.92
CA ARG A 103 12.49 13.99 -10.70
C ARG A 103 11.20 14.28 -9.93
N GLY A 104 10.04 14.34 -10.55
CA GLY A 104 8.81 14.81 -9.91
C GLY A 104 7.72 13.76 -9.77
N THR A 105 7.69 12.75 -10.63
CA THR A 105 6.57 11.80 -10.72
C THR A 105 7.05 10.38 -10.94
N ARG A 106 8.06 9.97 -10.17
CA ARG A 106 8.62 8.62 -10.28
C ARG A 106 7.57 7.52 -10.11
N LEU A 107 6.54 7.75 -9.29
CA LEU A 107 5.45 6.80 -9.14
C LEU A 107 4.70 6.58 -10.46
N TRP A 108 4.62 7.59 -11.34
CA TRP A 108 4.06 7.44 -12.69
C TRP A 108 4.87 6.42 -13.51
N LEU A 109 6.23 6.49 -13.45
CA LEU A 109 7.10 5.52 -14.12
C LEU A 109 6.94 4.11 -13.56
N LEU A 110 6.81 3.97 -12.24
CA LEU A 110 6.55 2.67 -11.61
C LEU A 110 5.24 2.07 -12.14
N ASN A 111 4.15 2.87 -12.19
CA ASN A 111 2.86 2.43 -12.75
C ASN A 111 2.98 2.03 -14.23
N LEU A 112 3.76 2.76 -15.03
CA LEU A 112 4.02 2.37 -16.42
C LEU A 112 4.65 0.97 -16.50
N HIS A 113 5.60 0.66 -15.60
CA HIS A 113 6.27 -0.63 -15.55
C HIS A 113 5.50 -1.73 -14.81
N TYR A 114 4.39 -1.41 -14.10
CA TYR A 114 3.40 -2.41 -13.66
C TYR A 114 2.68 -3.03 -14.85
N MET A 115 2.55 -2.29 -15.93
CA MET A 115 1.87 -2.69 -17.16
C MET A 115 0.39 -3.08 -16.97
N GLU A 116 -0.25 -2.59 -15.92
CA GLU A 116 -1.68 -2.84 -15.67
C GLU A 116 -2.57 -2.30 -16.79
N PHE A 117 -2.12 -1.29 -17.51
CA PHE A 117 -2.84 -0.74 -18.65
C PHE A 117 -3.05 -1.73 -19.81
N VAL A 118 -2.22 -2.80 -19.91
CA VAL A 118 -2.39 -3.81 -20.96
C VAL A 118 -3.69 -4.61 -20.80
N GLU A 119 -4.28 -4.61 -19.60
CA GLU A 119 -5.58 -5.23 -19.34
C GLU A 119 -6.71 -4.61 -20.17
N ALA A 120 -6.62 -3.30 -20.42
CA ALA A 120 -7.60 -2.51 -21.15
C ALA A 120 -7.37 -2.50 -22.67
N LEU A 121 -6.26 -3.06 -23.16
CA LEU A 121 -5.97 -3.15 -24.60
C LEU A 121 -6.78 -4.26 -25.26
N ASP A 122 -7.01 -4.10 -26.57
CA ASP A 122 -7.63 -5.13 -27.38
C ASP A 122 -6.72 -6.35 -27.63
N SER A 123 -7.28 -7.41 -28.19
CA SER A 123 -6.59 -8.70 -28.40
C SER A 123 -5.45 -8.64 -29.44
N HIS A 124 -5.36 -7.58 -30.26
CA HIS A 124 -4.30 -7.42 -31.26
C HIS A 124 -3.11 -6.63 -30.70
N ASN A 125 -3.36 -5.68 -29.80
CA ASN A 125 -2.36 -4.71 -29.36
C ASN A 125 -1.67 -5.08 -28.04
N TRP A 126 -2.30 -5.85 -27.16
CA TRP A 126 -1.76 -6.14 -25.82
C TRP A 126 -0.34 -6.72 -25.83
N PHE A 127 -0.07 -7.67 -26.72
CA PHE A 127 1.23 -8.32 -26.79
C PHE A 127 2.30 -7.44 -27.44
N SER A 128 1.91 -6.51 -28.32
CA SER A 128 2.85 -5.58 -28.95
C SER A 128 3.58 -4.73 -27.89
N PHE A 129 2.88 -4.26 -26.85
CA PHE A 129 3.49 -3.53 -25.74
C PHE A 129 4.35 -4.41 -24.84
N ILE A 130 3.95 -5.66 -24.60
CA ILE A 130 4.75 -6.65 -23.89
C ILE A 130 6.06 -6.92 -24.63
N LYS A 131 5.97 -7.16 -25.92
CA LYS A 131 7.12 -7.42 -26.80
C LYS A 131 8.07 -6.21 -26.84
N ASP A 132 7.54 -5.02 -26.96
CA ASP A 132 8.33 -3.79 -26.92
C ASP A 132 9.02 -3.62 -25.56
N TRP A 133 8.31 -3.89 -24.45
CA TRP A 133 8.90 -3.86 -23.11
C TRP A 133 10.07 -4.85 -22.97
N ILE A 134 9.92 -6.09 -23.45
CA ILE A 134 10.95 -7.15 -23.39
C ILE A 134 12.24 -6.71 -24.10
N PHE A 135 12.14 -6.08 -25.25
CA PHE A 135 13.30 -5.65 -26.00
C PHE A 135 13.93 -4.37 -25.47
N SER A 136 13.13 -3.46 -24.94
CA SER A 136 13.57 -2.15 -24.46
C SER A 136 14.18 -2.19 -23.06
N ASN A 137 13.76 -3.12 -22.20
CA ASN A 137 14.12 -3.15 -20.77
C ASN A 137 14.89 -4.41 -20.41
N LYS A 138 16.17 -4.26 -20.09
CA LYS A 138 17.05 -5.36 -19.69
C LYS A 138 17.56 -5.16 -18.27
N PRO A 139 17.71 -6.24 -17.46
CA PRO A 139 18.28 -6.14 -16.11
C PRO A 139 19.76 -5.70 -16.15
N TYR A 140 20.22 -5.25 -15.01
CA TYR A 140 21.63 -4.90 -14.73
C TYR A 140 22.20 -3.69 -15.48
N LYS A 141 21.45 -3.00 -16.33
CA LYS A 141 21.84 -1.66 -16.77
C LYS A 141 21.81 -0.67 -15.60
N LYS A 142 22.53 0.46 -15.71
CA LYS A 142 22.57 1.46 -14.63
C LYS A 142 21.14 1.93 -14.24
N GLY A 143 20.79 1.73 -12.98
CA GLY A 143 19.50 2.15 -12.45
C GLY A 143 18.33 1.16 -12.64
N TYR A 144 18.57 -0.04 -13.18
CA TYR A 144 17.54 -1.05 -13.46
C TYR A 144 16.60 -1.35 -12.28
N TRP A 145 17.10 -1.24 -11.04
CA TRP A 145 16.32 -1.48 -9.81
C TRP A 145 15.40 -0.34 -9.42
N LEU A 146 15.44 0.77 -10.15
CA LEU A 146 14.64 1.93 -9.82
C LEU A 146 13.21 1.79 -10.33
N ASP A 147 13.03 1.38 -11.57
CA ASP A 147 11.75 1.42 -12.27
C ASP A 147 11.43 0.07 -12.95
N ASP A 148 12.09 -0.26 -14.06
CA ASP A 148 11.79 -1.39 -14.95
C ASP A 148 12.02 -2.79 -14.30
N TRP A 149 13.11 -2.98 -13.56
CA TRP A 149 13.44 -4.20 -12.81
C TRP A 149 13.39 -3.98 -11.29
N ASN A 150 12.60 -3.01 -10.84
CA ASN A 150 12.22 -2.89 -9.44
C ASN A 150 11.35 -4.08 -9.05
N SER A 151 11.62 -4.73 -7.92
CA SER A 151 10.95 -5.97 -7.53
C SER A 151 9.45 -5.79 -7.33
N TYR A 152 9.00 -4.65 -6.82
CA TYR A 152 7.58 -4.32 -6.69
C TYR A 152 6.89 -4.22 -8.05
N SER A 153 7.46 -3.42 -8.97
CA SER A 153 6.94 -3.27 -10.33
C SER A 153 6.92 -4.61 -11.07
N LEU A 154 7.99 -5.39 -10.93
CA LEU A 154 8.11 -6.69 -11.55
C LEU A 154 7.05 -7.67 -11.03
N SER A 155 6.80 -7.68 -9.72
CA SER A 155 5.80 -8.55 -9.09
C SER A 155 4.39 -8.30 -9.62
N ILE A 156 4.00 -7.04 -9.79
CA ILE A 156 2.71 -6.69 -10.37
C ILE A 156 2.67 -7.11 -11.84
N ARG A 157 3.69 -6.74 -12.61
CA ARG A 157 3.77 -7.00 -14.04
C ARG A 157 3.67 -8.48 -14.40
N VAL A 158 4.39 -9.36 -13.70
CA VAL A 158 4.36 -10.79 -14.04
C VAL A 158 2.99 -11.41 -13.76
N VAL A 159 2.28 -10.97 -12.72
CA VAL A 159 0.90 -11.40 -12.46
C VAL A 159 -0.03 -10.91 -13.56
N VAL A 160 0.03 -9.62 -13.90
CA VAL A 160 -0.74 -9.06 -15.03
C VAL A 160 -0.47 -9.83 -16.32
N TRP A 161 0.79 -10.12 -16.63
CA TRP A 161 1.14 -10.87 -17.85
C TRP A 161 0.57 -12.28 -17.84
N MET A 162 0.65 -13.01 -16.73
CA MET A 162 0.08 -14.35 -16.59
C MET A 162 -1.45 -14.31 -16.77
N GLN A 163 -2.14 -13.35 -16.17
CA GLN A 163 -3.58 -13.13 -16.32
C GLN A 163 -3.96 -12.81 -17.77
N GLN A 164 -3.18 -11.98 -18.45
CA GLN A 164 -3.44 -11.66 -19.85
C GLN A 164 -3.15 -12.83 -20.79
N PHE A 165 -2.15 -13.65 -20.47
CA PHE A 165 -1.86 -14.85 -21.21
C PHE A 165 -2.97 -15.90 -21.04
N GLU A 166 -3.50 -16.11 -19.85
CA GLU A 166 -4.66 -16.98 -19.61
C GLU A 166 -5.85 -16.57 -20.47
N ARG A 167 -6.11 -15.26 -20.57
CA ARG A 167 -7.27 -14.75 -21.32
C ARG A 167 -7.09 -14.75 -22.84
N ARG A 168 -5.88 -14.56 -23.37
CA ARG A 168 -5.61 -14.23 -24.77
C ARG A 168 -4.38 -14.91 -25.39
N GLY A 169 -3.66 -15.71 -24.61
CA GLY A 169 -2.39 -16.32 -25.04
C GLY A 169 -2.52 -17.29 -26.23
N ASP A 170 -3.71 -17.85 -26.46
CA ASP A 170 -3.96 -18.74 -27.59
C ASP A 170 -3.85 -18.04 -28.96
N SER A 171 -3.97 -16.71 -28.98
CA SER A 171 -3.79 -15.90 -30.20
C SER A 171 -2.32 -15.68 -30.58
N LEU A 172 -1.36 -16.03 -29.71
CA LEU A 172 0.06 -15.82 -29.95
C LEU A 172 0.64 -16.88 -30.88
N SER A 173 1.52 -16.44 -31.81
CA SER A 173 2.35 -17.36 -32.58
C SER A 173 3.30 -18.15 -31.64
N GLU A 174 3.81 -19.28 -32.07
CA GLU A 174 4.78 -20.07 -31.29
C GLU A 174 6.04 -19.25 -30.93
N VAL A 175 6.50 -18.39 -31.84
CA VAL A 175 7.66 -17.51 -31.63
C VAL A 175 7.35 -16.49 -30.53
N ASP A 176 6.18 -15.85 -30.58
CA ASP A 176 5.77 -14.86 -29.60
C ASP A 176 5.47 -15.52 -28.24
N ARG A 177 4.88 -16.69 -28.24
CA ARG A 177 4.68 -17.52 -27.04
C ARG A 177 6.01 -17.87 -26.37
N SER A 178 7.00 -18.34 -27.15
CA SER A 178 8.35 -18.64 -26.64
C SER A 178 9.05 -17.40 -26.08
N LEU A 179 8.94 -16.26 -26.76
CA LEU A 179 9.48 -14.98 -26.28
C LEU A 179 8.84 -14.56 -24.96
N PHE A 180 7.51 -14.67 -24.87
CA PHE A 180 6.75 -14.36 -23.66
C PHE A 180 7.20 -15.24 -22.48
N MET A 181 7.21 -16.57 -22.68
CA MET A 181 7.59 -17.52 -21.63
C MET A 181 9.03 -17.32 -21.16
N GLY A 182 9.97 -17.15 -22.08
CA GLY A 182 11.37 -16.90 -21.72
C GLY A 182 11.53 -15.62 -20.88
N SER A 183 10.84 -14.53 -21.26
CA SER A 183 10.88 -13.30 -20.49
C SER A 183 10.22 -13.43 -19.11
N LEU A 184 9.07 -14.10 -19.03
CA LEU A 184 8.37 -14.30 -17.77
C LEU A 184 9.22 -15.11 -16.79
N ILE A 185 9.80 -16.22 -17.23
CA ILE A 185 10.69 -17.07 -16.43
C ILE A 185 11.93 -16.29 -15.99
N GLY A 186 12.55 -15.51 -16.88
CA GLY A 186 13.69 -14.66 -16.55
C GLY A 186 13.37 -13.66 -15.45
N GLN A 187 12.20 -13.03 -15.51
CA GLN A 187 11.72 -12.09 -14.49
C GLN A 187 11.45 -12.80 -13.14
N LEU A 188 10.84 -13.97 -13.15
CA LEU A 188 10.57 -14.74 -11.92
C LEU A 188 11.85 -15.23 -11.23
N ARG A 189 12.83 -15.72 -12.00
CA ARG A 189 14.18 -16.05 -11.48
C ARG A 189 14.88 -14.84 -10.89
N PHE A 190 14.77 -13.70 -11.56
CA PHE A 190 15.28 -12.44 -11.04
C PHE A 190 14.59 -12.05 -9.73
N LEU A 191 13.25 -12.10 -9.67
CA LEU A 191 12.46 -11.77 -8.48
C LEU A 191 12.89 -12.61 -7.28
N LYS A 192 12.94 -13.95 -7.44
CA LYS A 192 13.34 -14.88 -6.36
C LYS A 192 14.66 -14.50 -5.68
N THR A 193 15.58 -13.88 -6.43
CA THR A 193 16.89 -13.47 -5.90
C THR A 193 16.97 -12.00 -5.47
N ASN A 194 15.89 -11.23 -5.65
CA ASN A 194 15.82 -9.80 -5.37
C ASN A 194 14.57 -9.39 -4.58
N LEU A 195 14.03 -10.27 -3.74
CA LEU A 195 12.88 -9.95 -2.90
C LEU A 195 13.15 -8.73 -2.00
N GLU A 196 12.11 -8.00 -1.67
CA GLU A 196 12.18 -6.77 -0.87
C GLU A 196 12.11 -7.05 0.64
N LEU A 197 12.93 -8.00 1.13
CA LEU A 197 13.00 -8.38 2.55
C LEU A 197 13.49 -7.23 3.46
N ASP A 198 14.16 -6.24 2.90
CA ASP A 198 14.60 -5.05 3.63
C ASP A 198 13.50 -3.99 3.79
N ILE A 199 12.48 -4.05 2.94
CA ILE A 199 11.28 -3.21 3.03
C ILE A 199 10.20 -3.96 3.80
N GLY A 200 9.90 -5.21 3.42
CA GLY A 200 8.78 -5.97 4.02
C GLY A 200 7.43 -5.42 3.58
N GLY A 201 6.43 -5.50 4.47
CA GLY A 201 5.11 -4.92 4.28
C GLY A 201 4.42 -5.37 3.00
N ASN A 202 3.60 -4.51 2.47
CA ASN A 202 2.87 -4.73 1.22
C ASN A 202 3.80 -5.09 0.05
N HIS A 203 5.06 -4.61 0.01
CA HIS A 203 6.04 -4.95 -1.02
C HIS A 203 6.36 -6.45 -1.03
N LEU A 204 6.60 -7.02 0.14
CA LEU A 204 6.90 -8.45 0.26
C LEU A 204 5.69 -9.30 -0.10
N ILE A 205 4.47 -8.87 0.26
CA ILE A 205 3.24 -9.57 -0.13
C ILE A 205 3.08 -9.62 -1.66
N LYS A 206 3.36 -8.52 -2.37
CA LYS A 206 3.38 -8.50 -3.85
C LYS A 206 4.40 -9.49 -4.42
N ASN A 207 5.60 -9.56 -3.83
CA ASN A 207 6.64 -10.51 -4.28
C ASN A 207 6.19 -11.97 -4.07
N ILE A 208 5.60 -12.28 -2.90
CA ILE A 208 5.06 -13.59 -2.55
C ILE A 208 3.93 -13.98 -3.53
N LYS A 209 2.97 -13.07 -3.74
CA LYS A 209 1.87 -13.28 -4.69
C LYS A 209 2.38 -13.67 -6.08
N ALA A 210 3.36 -12.95 -6.61
CA ALA A 210 3.92 -13.21 -7.93
C ALA A 210 4.51 -14.63 -8.05
N LEU A 211 5.21 -15.11 -7.02
CA LEU A 211 5.79 -16.45 -7.01
C LEU A 211 4.74 -17.55 -6.82
N LEU A 212 3.69 -17.32 -6.02
CA LEU A 212 2.56 -18.25 -5.86
C LEU A 212 1.74 -18.35 -7.17
N TRP A 213 1.50 -17.23 -7.84
CA TRP A 213 0.86 -17.23 -9.15
C TRP A 213 1.67 -18.01 -10.18
N ALA A 214 3.00 -17.80 -10.18
CA ALA A 214 3.90 -18.49 -11.08
C ALA A 214 3.93 -20.00 -10.83
N SER A 215 3.86 -20.47 -9.58
CA SER A 215 3.84 -21.89 -9.24
C SER A 215 2.55 -22.61 -9.68
N ASN A 216 1.47 -21.86 -9.93
CA ASN A 216 0.20 -22.37 -10.44
C ASN A 216 0.02 -22.11 -11.94
N PHE A 217 0.82 -21.19 -12.51
CA PHE A 217 0.83 -20.92 -13.93
C PHE A 217 1.73 -21.92 -14.69
N PHE A 218 2.77 -22.43 -14.03
CA PHE A 218 3.72 -23.39 -14.56
C PHE A 218 3.69 -24.71 -13.80
N ASP A 219 3.96 -25.80 -14.52
CA ASP A 219 4.35 -27.11 -13.99
C ASP A 219 5.86 -27.31 -14.07
N GLY A 220 6.39 -28.21 -13.27
CA GLY A 220 7.81 -28.58 -13.25
C GLY A 220 8.47 -28.31 -11.89
N GLN A 221 9.71 -28.77 -11.72
CA GLN A 221 10.39 -28.68 -10.44
C GLN A 221 10.69 -27.23 -10.04
N GLU A 222 11.00 -26.38 -11.00
CA GLU A 222 11.28 -24.97 -10.73
C GLU A 222 10.03 -24.24 -10.24
N ALA A 223 8.86 -24.52 -10.81
CA ALA A 223 7.57 -23.97 -10.40
C ALA A 223 7.23 -24.40 -8.95
N ARG A 224 7.37 -25.69 -8.63
CA ARG A 224 7.19 -26.19 -7.26
C ARG A 224 8.12 -25.48 -6.26
N ASN A 225 9.39 -25.27 -6.61
CA ASN A 225 10.36 -24.57 -5.77
C ASN A 225 9.97 -23.09 -5.53
N TRP A 226 9.29 -22.43 -6.49
CA TRP A 226 8.73 -21.09 -6.27
C TRP A 226 7.57 -21.12 -5.28
N GLY A 227 6.66 -22.08 -5.43
CA GLY A 227 5.50 -22.27 -4.58
C GLY A 227 5.87 -22.56 -3.13
N GLU A 228 6.71 -23.56 -2.88
CA GLU A 228 7.18 -23.94 -1.53
C GLU A 228 7.88 -22.76 -0.81
N PHE A 229 8.76 -22.08 -1.55
CA PHE A 229 9.47 -20.92 -1.02
C PHE A 229 8.53 -19.77 -0.69
N ALA A 230 7.59 -19.45 -1.59
CA ALA A 230 6.64 -18.38 -1.39
C ALA A 230 5.63 -18.70 -0.28
N THR A 231 5.18 -19.95 -0.15
CA THR A 231 4.29 -20.43 0.91
C THR A 231 4.93 -20.27 2.28
N THR A 232 6.22 -20.61 2.42
CA THR A 232 6.96 -20.39 3.68
C THR A 232 7.03 -18.90 4.05
N LEU A 233 7.27 -18.03 3.06
CA LEU A 233 7.29 -16.58 3.30
C LEU A 233 5.89 -16.03 3.59
N LEU A 234 4.85 -16.58 2.96
CA LEU A 234 3.47 -16.19 3.22
C LEU A 234 3.11 -16.45 4.68
N GLN A 235 3.35 -17.66 5.17
CA GLN A 235 3.05 -18.00 6.56
C GLN A 235 3.75 -17.10 7.57
N ALA A 236 5.03 -16.81 7.36
CA ALA A 236 5.77 -15.85 8.18
C ALA A 236 5.17 -14.44 8.11
N SER A 237 4.73 -14.02 6.90
CA SER A 237 4.14 -12.71 6.70
C SER A 237 2.74 -12.59 7.30
N LEU A 238 1.90 -13.61 7.26
CA LEU A 238 0.58 -13.62 7.89
C LEU A 238 0.72 -13.39 9.40
N ASN A 239 1.65 -14.09 10.05
CA ASN A 239 1.92 -13.97 11.48
C ASN A 239 2.51 -12.59 11.88
N GLU A 240 3.31 -11.97 11.00
CA GLU A 240 3.99 -10.71 11.30
C GLU A 240 3.15 -9.49 10.92
N GLN A 241 2.47 -9.53 9.76
CA GLN A 241 1.91 -8.35 9.14
C GLN A 241 0.42 -8.13 9.42
N VAL A 242 -0.25 -9.08 10.04
CA VAL A 242 -1.66 -8.94 10.41
C VAL A 242 -1.82 -8.98 11.92
N THR A 243 -2.43 -7.95 12.47
CA THR A 243 -2.69 -7.87 13.91
C THR A 243 -3.73 -8.92 14.34
N PRO A 244 -3.83 -9.26 15.62
CA PRO A 244 -4.81 -10.23 16.11
C PRO A 244 -6.27 -9.88 15.79
N ASP A 245 -6.58 -8.59 15.64
CA ASP A 245 -7.89 -8.08 15.23
C ASP A 245 -8.06 -7.94 13.70
N GLY A 246 -7.08 -8.41 12.90
CA GLY A 246 -7.18 -8.55 11.46
C GLY A 246 -6.77 -7.31 10.67
N VAL A 247 -6.05 -6.38 11.25
CA VAL A 247 -5.61 -5.16 10.57
C VAL A 247 -4.18 -5.34 10.03
N HIS A 248 -3.92 -4.86 8.83
CA HIS A 248 -2.57 -4.84 8.30
C HIS A 248 -1.68 -3.88 9.10
N TYR A 249 -0.50 -4.33 9.49
CA TYR A 249 0.36 -3.67 10.46
C TYR A 249 0.95 -2.31 10.02
N GLU A 250 0.85 -1.94 8.73
CA GLU A 250 1.22 -0.60 8.27
C GLU A 250 0.20 0.47 8.68
N LEU A 251 -0.93 0.06 9.27
CA LEU A 251 -1.92 0.93 9.89
C LEU A 251 -2.49 2.02 8.96
N SER A 252 -2.50 1.78 7.67
CA SER A 252 -3.21 2.62 6.69
C SER A 252 -4.40 1.85 6.11
N PRO A 253 -5.63 2.34 6.22
CA PRO A 253 -6.81 1.68 5.65
C PRO A 253 -6.73 1.45 4.13
N ALA A 254 -6.08 2.36 3.39
CA ALA A 254 -5.87 2.19 1.96
C ALA A 254 -4.87 1.06 1.65
N TYR A 255 -3.76 0.97 2.39
CA TYR A 255 -2.81 -0.15 2.25
C TYR A 255 -3.40 -1.47 2.76
N HIS A 256 -4.24 -1.43 3.79
CA HIS A 256 -5.01 -2.59 4.21
C HIS A 256 -5.90 -3.12 3.07
N SER A 257 -6.63 -2.25 2.37
CA SER A 257 -7.44 -2.61 1.21
C SER A 257 -6.59 -3.23 0.10
N GLN A 258 -5.40 -2.68 -0.16
CA GLN A 258 -4.47 -3.20 -1.17
C GLN A 258 -3.96 -4.60 -0.82
N VAL A 259 -3.53 -4.82 0.44
CA VAL A 259 -3.05 -6.13 0.91
C VAL A 259 -4.19 -7.14 0.98
N PHE A 260 -5.40 -6.71 1.35
CA PHE A 260 -6.59 -7.56 1.31
C PHE A 260 -6.87 -8.07 -0.10
N ALA A 261 -6.81 -7.20 -1.11
CA ALA A 261 -6.94 -7.61 -2.51
C ALA A 261 -5.83 -8.61 -2.92
N ASP A 262 -4.58 -8.39 -2.50
CA ASP A 262 -3.48 -9.32 -2.76
C ASP A 262 -3.71 -10.69 -2.10
N PHE A 263 -4.24 -10.72 -0.89
CA PHE A 263 -4.55 -11.97 -0.18
C PHE A 263 -5.74 -12.70 -0.80
N LEU A 264 -6.73 -12.00 -1.36
CA LEU A 264 -7.80 -12.63 -2.13
C LEU A 264 -7.25 -13.34 -3.39
N GLU A 265 -6.34 -12.69 -4.11
CA GLU A 265 -5.67 -13.33 -5.25
C GLU A 265 -4.78 -14.51 -4.82
N ILE A 266 -4.04 -14.39 -3.72
CA ILE A 266 -3.25 -15.49 -3.14
C ILE A 266 -4.15 -16.66 -2.76
N TYR A 267 -5.30 -16.41 -2.14
CA TYR A 267 -6.26 -17.44 -1.72
C TYR A 267 -6.70 -18.34 -2.89
N THR A 268 -6.83 -17.77 -4.11
CA THR A 268 -7.24 -18.53 -5.30
C THR A 268 -6.17 -19.49 -5.85
N VAL A 269 -4.90 -19.23 -5.54
CA VAL A 269 -3.75 -20.01 -6.05
C VAL A 269 -2.99 -20.77 -4.95
N LEU A 270 -3.49 -20.74 -3.72
CA LEU A 270 -2.83 -21.39 -2.59
C LEU A 270 -3.26 -22.87 -2.52
N GLU A 271 -2.32 -23.79 -2.77
CA GLU A 271 -2.57 -25.24 -2.77
C GLU A 271 -2.54 -25.84 -1.35
N ASN A 272 -1.79 -25.26 -0.42
CA ASN A 272 -1.70 -25.76 0.96
C ASN A 272 -2.99 -25.47 1.72
N ASP A 273 -3.78 -26.50 1.99
CA ASP A 273 -5.10 -26.39 2.62
C ASP A 273 -5.03 -25.82 4.05
N GLU A 274 -4.00 -26.12 4.83
CA GLU A 274 -3.84 -25.63 6.20
C GLU A 274 -3.65 -24.09 6.19
N ILE A 275 -2.70 -23.62 5.38
CA ILE A 275 -2.43 -22.18 5.25
C ILE A 275 -3.60 -21.47 4.58
N ARG A 276 -4.30 -22.13 3.66
CA ARG A 276 -5.50 -21.57 3.02
C ARG A 276 -6.63 -21.38 4.03
N CYS A 277 -6.85 -22.32 4.94
CA CYS A 277 -7.81 -22.18 6.03
C CYS A 277 -7.41 -21.05 7.01
N GLU A 278 -6.13 -20.94 7.36
CA GLU A 278 -5.62 -19.82 8.17
C GLU A 278 -5.84 -18.48 7.47
N LEU A 279 -5.50 -18.38 6.18
CA LEU A 279 -5.71 -17.18 5.37
C LEU A 279 -7.18 -16.80 5.30
N GLU A 280 -8.10 -17.76 5.20
CA GLU A 280 -9.55 -17.49 5.18
C GLU A 280 -10.05 -16.86 6.49
N ILE A 281 -9.52 -17.31 7.63
CA ILE A 281 -9.83 -16.70 8.93
C ILE A 281 -9.31 -15.26 8.98
N ILE A 282 -8.10 -15.02 8.50
CA ILE A 282 -7.49 -13.69 8.40
C ILE A 282 -8.30 -12.81 7.45
N LEU A 283 -8.63 -13.28 6.25
CA LEU A 283 -9.45 -12.57 5.28
C LEU A 283 -10.80 -12.15 5.86
N THR A 284 -11.43 -13.00 6.68
CA THR A 284 -12.70 -12.67 7.33
C THR A 284 -12.57 -11.48 8.28
N LYS A 285 -11.49 -11.43 9.07
CA LYS A 285 -11.21 -10.29 9.96
C LYS A 285 -10.84 -9.03 9.16
N MET A 286 -10.03 -9.19 8.12
CA MET A 286 -9.65 -8.07 7.24
C MET A 286 -10.86 -7.48 6.51
N ALA A 287 -11.79 -8.32 6.04
CA ALA A 287 -13.04 -7.89 5.42
C ALA A 287 -13.90 -7.08 6.41
N GLN A 288 -13.96 -7.51 7.68
CA GLN A 288 -14.68 -6.77 8.72
C GLN A 288 -14.05 -5.39 8.96
N PHE A 289 -12.72 -5.30 9.09
CA PHE A 289 -12.03 -4.02 9.23
C PHE A 289 -12.26 -3.11 8.03
N LEU A 290 -12.10 -3.63 6.80
CA LEU A 290 -12.36 -2.85 5.58
C LEU A 290 -13.79 -2.30 5.54
N THR A 291 -14.77 -3.11 5.93
CA THR A 291 -16.18 -2.71 6.01
C THR A 291 -16.38 -1.59 7.03
N ASP A 292 -15.75 -1.70 8.19
CA ASP A 292 -15.90 -0.75 9.29
C ASP A 292 -15.17 0.57 9.03
N MET A 293 -14.03 0.54 8.31
CA MET A 293 -13.26 1.72 7.92
C MET A 293 -13.74 2.38 6.62
N THR A 294 -14.78 1.84 5.99
CA THR A 294 -15.40 2.41 4.79
C THR A 294 -16.46 3.42 5.18
N HIS A 295 -16.31 4.67 4.71
CA HIS A 295 -17.29 5.74 4.89
C HIS A 295 -18.58 5.50 4.09
N PRO A 296 -19.68 6.22 4.38
CA PRO A 296 -20.94 6.08 3.63
C PRO A 296 -20.83 6.37 2.13
N ASP A 297 -19.80 7.10 1.69
CA ASP A 297 -19.48 7.36 0.28
C ASP A 297 -18.88 6.13 -0.43
N GLY A 298 -18.71 5.01 0.28
CA GLY A 298 -18.12 3.77 -0.25
C GLY A 298 -16.59 3.75 -0.34
N LYS A 299 -15.91 4.78 0.18
CA LYS A 299 -14.44 4.88 0.15
C LYS A 299 -13.86 4.75 1.56
N VAL A 300 -12.63 4.23 1.66
CA VAL A 300 -11.93 4.05 2.94
C VAL A 300 -11.61 5.39 3.63
N SER A 301 -11.39 5.34 4.95
CA SER A 301 -10.80 6.45 5.71
C SER A 301 -9.37 6.73 5.26
N LEU A 302 -8.94 7.99 5.42
CA LEU A 302 -7.71 8.52 4.83
C LEU A 302 -6.53 8.59 5.82
N PHE A 303 -6.62 7.94 6.98
CA PHE A 303 -5.53 7.92 7.95
C PHE A 303 -4.22 7.43 7.34
N ASN A 304 -3.11 8.03 7.79
CA ASN A 304 -1.77 7.73 7.33
C ASN A 304 -1.63 7.96 5.80
N ASP A 305 -0.87 7.16 5.08
CA ASP A 305 -0.84 7.20 3.60
C ASP A 305 -2.16 6.65 3.03
N GLY A 306 -3.28 7.25 3.43
CA GLY A 306 -4.61 7.00 2.88
C GLY A 306 -4.78 7.72 1.56
N GLY A 307 -5.30 7.05 0.55
CA GLY A 307 -5.63 7.65 -0.74
C GLY A 307 -6.89 7.03 -1.33
N LEU A 308 -7.72 7.88 -1.91
CA LEU A 308 -8.86 7.43 -2.68
C LEU A 308 -8.35 6.80 -3.99
N ASP A 309 -8.95 5.71 -4.40
CA ASP A 309 -8.62 5.03 -5.66
C ASP A 309 -7.16 4.49 -5.77
N MET A 310 -6.51 4.22 -4.62
CA MET A 310 -5.18 3.58 -4.58
C MET A 310 -5.22 2.06 -4.76
N SER A 311 -6.38 1.46 -4.59
CA SER A 311 -6.63 0.02 -4.70
C SER A 311 -8.00 -0.20 -5.34
N TYR A 312 -8.39 -1.46 -5.51
CA TYR A 312 -9.77 -1.80 -5.85
C TYR A 312 -10.74 -1.25 -4.79
N SER A 313 -11.96 -0.94 -5.21
CA SER A 313 -12.95 -0.39 -4.28
C SER A 313 -13.27 -1.38 -3.16
N PRO A 314 -13.60 -0.91 -1.95
CA PRO A 314 -14.04 -1.79 -0.87
C PRO A 314 -15.18 -2.72 -1.27
N ALA A 315 -16.15 -2.19 -2.02
CA ALA A 315 -17.30 -2.96 -2.50
C ALA A 315 -16.91 -4.12 -3.42
N GLU A 316 -15.95 -3.91 -4.34
CA GLU A 316 -15.44 -4.95 -5.23
C GLU A 316 -14.67 -6.02 -4.45
N CYS A 317 -13.75 -5.61 -3.55
CA CYS A 317 -13.01 -6.53 -2.71
C CYS A 317 -13.94 -7.40 -1.83
N LEU A 318 -14.94 -6.80 -1.20
CA LEU A 318 -15.90 -7.52 -0.34
C LEU A 318 -16.79 -8.46 -1.15
N SER A 319 -17.21 -8.08 -2.36
CA SER A 319 -17.99 -8.94 -3.25
C SER A 319 -17.19 -10.17 -3.70
N ILE A 320 -15.89 -9.99 -4.00
CA ILE A 320 -14.99 -11.08 -4.34
C ILE A 320 -14.75 -11.99 -3.12
N PHE A 321 -14.54 -11.40 -1.93
CA PHE A 321 -14.42 -12.16 -0.69
C PHE A 321 -15.64 -13.06 -0.44
N GLU A 322 -16.85 -12.49 -0.55
CA GLU A 322 -18.09 -13.25 -0.41
C GLU A 322 -18.20 -14.37 -1.44
N GLY A 323 -17.88 -14.07 -2.71
CA GLY A 323 -17.90 -15.06 -3.78
C GLY A 323 -16.90 -16.23 -3.59
N LEU A 324 -15.73 -15.96 -3.03
CA LEU A 324 -14.69 -16.97 -2.80
C LEU A 324 -14.94 -17.82 -1.54
N THR A 325 -15.45 -17.22 -0.48
CA THR A 325 -15.54 -17.87 0.84
C THR A 325 -16.96 -18.23 1.25
N GLY A 326 -17.98 -17.70 0.58
CA GLY A 326 -19.38 -17.80 0.99
C GLY A 326 -19.71 -17.01 2.27
N LYS A 327 -18.76 -16.23 2.81
CA LYS A 327 -18.95 -15.46 4.04
C LYS A 327 -19.31 -14.01 3.73
N ASN A 328 -20.15 -13.43 4.58
CA ASN A 328 -20.53 -12.02 4.50
C ASN A 328 -20.21 -11.32 5.82
N VAL A 329 -19.72 -10.10 5.76
CA VAL A 329 -19.45 -9.24 6.91
C VAL A 329 -20.44 -8.07 6.92
N LYS A 330 -20.81 -7.61 8.12
CA LYS A 330 -21.77 -6.52 8.29
C LYS A 330 -21.10 -5.34 8.99
N GLN A 331 -21.57 -4.15 8.67
CA GLN A 331 -21.12 -2.93 9.34
C GLN A 331 -21.34 -2.99 10.85
N SER A 332 -20.28 -2.73 11.61
CA SER A 332 -20.35 -2.64 13.06
C SER A 332 -20.95 -1.30 13.49
N LYS A 333 -21.80 -1.32 14.52
CA LYS A 333 -22.30 -0.07 15.14
C LYS A 333 -21.20 0.55 16.02
N ILE A 334 -20.56 -0.26 16.83
CA ILE A 334 -19.38 0.11 17.64
C ILE A 334 -18.17 -0.54 16.97
N ILE A 335 -17.21 0.25 16.58
CA ILE A 335 -15.98 -0.16 15.90
C ILE A 335 -14.87 -0.13 16.95
N SER A 336 -14.19 -1.26 17.13
CA SER A 336 -13.12 -1.38 18.13
C SER A 336 -12.07 -2.39 17.68
N TYR A 337 -10.90 -1.86 17.36
CA TYR A 337 -9.72 -2.61 16.94
C TYR A 337 -8.55 -2.23 17.88
N PRO A 338 -8.54 -2.75 19.11
CA PRO A 338 -7.61 -2.30 20.14
C PRO A 338 -6.14 -2.61 19.83
N ASN A 339 -5.84 -3.68 19.08
CA ASN A 339 -4.47 -4.00 18.70
C ASN A 339 -3.96 -3.08 17.58
N ALA A 340 -4.85 -2.57 16.74
CA ALA A 340 -4.52 -1.62 15.69
C ALA A 340 -4.70 -0.15 16.12
N GLY A 341 -5.46 0.11 17.19
CA GLY A 341 -5.70 1.45 17.72
C GLY A 341 -6.83 2.22 17.03
N TYR A 342 -7.71 1.56 16.27
CA TYR A 342 -8.83 2.22 15.60
C TYR A 342 -10.15 2.01 16.34
N PHE A 343 -10.89 3.09 16.54
CA PHE A 343 -12.17 3.10 17.23
C PHE A 343 -13.18 3.96 16.50
N GLY A 344 -14.49 3.60 16.61
CA GLY A 344 -15.50 4.40 15.94
C GLY A 344 -16.93 4.04 16.32
N LEU A 345 -17.85 4.91 15.89
CA LEU A 345 -19.30 4.73 16.05
C LEU A 345 -19.97 4.96 14.70
N ARG A 346 -20.75 3.98 14.27
CA ARG A 346 -21.61 4.09 13.08
C ARG A 346 -23.07 4.16 13.49
N HIS A 347 -23.80 5.09 12.91
CA HIS A 347 -25.24 5.20 13.09
C HIS A 347 -25.91 5.69 11.80
N LEU A 348 -26.70 4.82 11.16
CA LEU A 348 -27.25 5.07 9.83
C LEU A 348 -26.13 5.50 8.85
N ASP A 349 -26.33 6.60 8.15
CA ASP A 349 -25.37 7.17 7.20
C ASP A 349 -24.35 8.13 7.86
N SER A 350 -24.10 7.97 9.16
CA SER A 350 -23.10 8.73 9.91
C SER A 350 -22.05 7.80 10.49
N LEU A 351 -20.79 8.21 10.40
CA LEU A 351 -19.64 7.46 10.88
C LEU A 351 -18.62 8.41 11.50
N VAL A 352 -18.18 8.10 12.71
CA VAL A 352 -17.02 8.73 13.35
C VAL A 352 -15.95 7.68 13.54
N LEU A 353 -14.76 7.95 13.10
CA LEU A 353 -13.56 7.09 13.29
C LEU A 353 -12.49 7.89 14.01
N MET A 354 -11.80 7.28 14.96
CA MET A 354 -10.66 7.85 15.68
C MET A 354 -9.43 6.97 15.47
N ASP A 355 -8.31 7.59 15.15
CA ASP A 355 -6.99 7.00 15.15
C ASP A 355 -6.32 7.22 16.52
N ALA A 356 -6.23 6.18 17.32
CA ALA A 356 -5.43 6.10 18.55
C ALA A 356 -4.36 4.99 18.39
N ALA A 357 -3.84 4.85 17.18
CA ALA A 357 -2.84 3.87 16.81
C ALA A 357 -1.41 4.36 17.06
N GLU A 358 -0.48 3.41 17.15
CA GLU A 358 0.93 3.69 16.93
C GLU A 358 1.15 4.15 15.47
N LEU A 359 2.24 4.87 15.22
CA LEU A 359 2.55 5.38 13.87
C LEU A 359 2.57 4.28 12.79
N ALA A 360 3.16 3.14 13.11
CA ALA A 360 3.35 1.93 12.30
C ALA A 360 4.35 1.02 13.04
N PRO A 361 4.70 -0.17 12.51
CA PRO A 361 5.81 -0.94 13.07
C PRO A 361 7.09 -0.10 13.15
N SER A 362 7.80 -0.20 14.27
CA SER A 362 8.96 0.66 14.54
C SER A 362 10.04 0.61 13.44
N TYR A 363 10.18 -0.53 12.77
CA TYR A 363 11.13 -0.77 11.69
C TYR A 363 10.59 -0.45 10.27
N LEU A 364 9.28 -0.12 10.16
CA LEU A 364 8.62 0.21 8.88
C LEU A 364 7.66 1.42 9.01
N PRO A 365 8.15 2.63 9.33
CA PRO A 365 7.31 3.81 9.55
C PRO A 365 7.04 4.60 8.26
N ALA A 366 7.19 3.99 7.10
CA ALA A 366 7.22 4.71 5.82
C ALA A 366 5.90 5.40 5.50
N HIS A 367 4.77 4.78 5.86
CA HIS A 367 3.42 5.24 5.54
C HIS A 367 2.75 6.02 6.67
N GLY A 368 3.35 6.08 7.87
CA GLY A 368 2.78 6.75 9.02
C GLY A 368 2.85 8.27 8.93
N HIS A 369 1.84 8.94 9.50
CA HIS A 369 1.71 10.38 9.60
C HIS A 369 1.78 10.88 11.07
N GLY A 370 1.79 12.18 11.26
CA GLY A 370 1.70 12.82 12.58
C GLY A 370 0.25 13.00 13.01
N ASP A 371 -0.56 11.96 12.90
CA ASP A 371 -2.01 11.96 13.01
C ASP A 371 -2.55 11.24 14.27
N ALA A 372 -1.67 10.89 15.22
CA ALA A 372 -2.11 10.27 16.46
C ALA A 372 -3.18 11.11 17.16
N LEU A 373 -4.26 10.45 17.56
CA LEU A 373 -5.50 11.01 18.11
C LEU A 373 -6.29 11.88 17.11
N SER A 374 -6.03 11.78 15.81
CA SER A 374 -6.88 12.34 14.75
C SER A 374 -8.21 11.60 14.64
N PHE A 375 -9.17 12.17 13.95
CA PHE A 375 -10.46 11.54 13.68
C PHE A 375 -11.04 12.01 12.36
N GLU A 376 -11.88 11.16 11.76
CA GLU A 376 -12.73 11.49 10.62
C GLU A 376 -14.20 11.42 10.99
N TRP A 377 -15.04 12.22 10.33
CA TRP A 377 -16.46 12.25 10.59
C TRP A 377 -17.28 12.43 9.31
N SER A 378 -18.20 11.49 9.08
CA SER A 378 -19.25 11.62 8.07
C SER A 378 -20.63 11.79 8.73
N VAL A 379 -21.47 12.66 8.16
CA VAL A 379 -22.83 12.96 8.64
C VAL A 379 -23.79 12.86 7.47
N SER A 380 -24.86 12.10 7.63
CA SER A 380 -25.90 11.94 6.60
C SER A 380 -25.35 11.62 5.21
N GLY A 381 -24.38 10.73 5.14
CA GLY A 381 -23.77 10.28 3.89
C GLY A 381 -22.58 11.10 3.39
N HIS A 382 -22.34 12.28 3.96
CA HIS A 382 -21.28 13.20 3.50
C HIS A 382 -20.12 13.27 4.48
N ARG A 383 -18.88 13.30 3.98
CA ARG A 383 -17.71 13.59 4.80
C ARG A 383 -17.75 15.05 5.25
N VAL A 384 -17.51 15.29 6.53
CA VAL A 384 -17.47 16.62 7.12
C VAL A 384 -16.07 16.95 7.64
N ILE A 385 -15.51 16.07 8.45
CA ILE A 385 -14.13 16.15 8.92
C ILE A 385 -13.36 15.00 8.25
N ILE A 386 -12.29 15.34 7.56
CA ILE A 386 -11.46 14.41 6.79
C ILE A 386 -10.03 14.44 7.26
N ASP A 387 -9.31 13.35 7.07
CA ASP A 387 -7.86 13.35 7.07
C ASP A 387 -7.33 13.74 5.68
N PRO A 388 -6.19 14.43 5.53
CA PRO A 388 -5.65 14.81 4.22
C PRO A 388 -5.17 13.63 3.40
N GLY A 389 -4.86 12.50 4.05
CA GLY A 389 -4.29 11.34 3.38
C GLY A 389 -2.96 11.63 2.69
N VAL A 390 -2.71 10.98 1.55
CA VAL A 390 -1.51 11.17 0.76
C VAL A 390 -1.81 11.73 -0.62
N PHE A 391 -1.11 12.79 -1.00
CA PHE A 391 -1.17 13.33 -2.36
C PHE A 391 -0.03 12.79 -3.24
N GLU A 392 1.20 12.74 -2.71
CA GLU A 392 2.37 12.26 -3.44
C GLU A 392 3.41 11.62 -2.51
N TYR A 393 4.30 10.79 -3.09
CA TYR A 393 5.39 10.12 -2.36
C TYR A 393 6.76 10.76 -2.59
N ASN A 394 6.86 11.77 -3.46
CA ASN A 394 8.12 12.46 -3.70
C ASN A 394 8.43 13.39 -2.53
N GLN A 395 9.73 13.51 -2.22
CA GLN A 395 10.15 14.50 -1.23
C GLN A 395 9.83 15.91 -1.72
N GLY A 396 8.97 16.62 -1.01
CA GLY A 396 8.52 17.94 -1.38
C GLY A 396 7.52 18.52 -0.38
N PRO A 397 7.03 19.75 -0.64
CA PRO A 397 6.08 20.42 0.25
C PRO A 397 4.78 19.64 0.45
N LEU A 398 4.23 19.02 -0.61
CA LEU A 398 2.97 18.27 -0.53
C LEU A 398 3.13 16.97 0.27
N ARG A 399 4.27 16.26 0.13
CA ARG A 399 4.55 15.09 0.98
C ARG A 399 4.73 15.49 2.45
N HIS A 400 5.39 16.64 2.70
CA HIS A 400 5.51 17.16 4.05
C HIS A 400 4.15 17.57 4.61
N PHE A 401 3.32 18.23 3.81
CA PHE A 401 1.95 18.62 4.18
C PHE A 401 1.15 17.37 4.60
N SER A 402 1.14 16.31 3.79
CA SER A 402 0.39 15.08 4.10
C SER A 402 0.80 14.44 5.43
N ARG A 403 2.09 14.50 5.82
CA ARG A 403 2.60 13.84 7.03
C ARG A 403 2.63 14.71 8.27
N SER A 404 2.51 16.03 8.11
CA SER A 404 2.68 16.99 9.20
C SER A 404 1.50 17.00 10.16
N THR A 405 1.75 16.96 11.46
CA THR A 405 0.74 17.10 12.51
C THR A 405 -0.13 18.36 12.35
N LEU A 406 0.43 19.41 11.74
CA LEU A 406 -0.27 20.66 11.45
C LEU A 406 -1.49 20.50 10.53
N ASN A 407 -1.58 19.40 9.82
CA ASN A 407 -2.62 19.16 8.79
C ASN A 407 -3.55 17.99 9.16
N HIS A 408 -3.50 17.52 10.40
CA HIS A 408 -4.39 16.48 10.90
C HIS A 408 -5.35 17.01 11.98
N ASN A 409 -6.40 16.27 12.28
CA ASN A 409 -7.45 16.63 13.22
C ASN A 409 -7.02 16.37 14.67
N THR A 410 -5.90 16.95 15.07
CA THR A 410 -5.27 16.75 16.38
C THR A 410 -4.73 18.05 16.95
N VAL A 411 -3.99 17.98 18.06
CA VAL A 411 -3.43 19.15 18.76
C VAL A 411 -1.95 19.26 18.50
N THR A 412 -1.48 20.47 18.16
CA THR A 412 -0.06 20.82 18.15
C THR A 412 0.31 21.69 19.35
N LEU A 413 1.56 21.60 19.83
CA LEU A 413 2.13 22.47 20.86
C LEU A 413 3.25 23.31 20.24
N ASP A 414 3.12 24.64 20.31
CA ASP A 414 4.06 25.59 19.67
C ASP A 414 4.31 25.30 18.20
N ASP A 415 3.29 24.84 17.47
CA ASP A 415 3.36 24.35 16.08
C ASP A 415 4.43 23.28 15.83
N GLN A 416 4.78 22.52 16.87
CA GLN A 416 5.71 21.40 16.74
C GLN A 416 5.01 20.13 16.30
N GLU A 417 5.75 19.32 15.54
CA GLU A 417 5.33 17.98 15.13
C GLU A 417 5.26 17.03 16.35
N GLN A 418 4.27 16.15 16.43
CA GLN A 418 4.27 15.06 17.40
C GLN A 418 5.27 13.94 17.02
N THR A 419 5.54 13.80 15.72
CA THR A 419 6.50 12.84 15.14
C THR A 419 7.44 13.57 14.20
N GLU A 420 8.75 13.32 14.28
CA GLU A 420 9.75 14.02 13.48
C GLU A 420 9.92 13.35 12.11
N PHE A 421 9.38 13.94 11.07
CA PHE A 421 9.55 13.49 9.68
C PHE A 421 10.77 14.14 9.04
N TRP A 422 11.51 13.32 8.25
CA TRP A 422 12.59 13.80 7.43
C TRP A 422 12.71 12.96 6.17
N GLN A 423 12.88 13.57 5.01
CA GLN A 423 12.71 12.95 3.70
C GLN A 423 11.30 12.33 3.51
N ALA A 424 11.06 11.69 2.34
CA ALA A 424 9.74 11.20 1.97
C ALA A 424 9.19 10.08 2.87
N PHE A 425 10.08 9.20 3.41
CA PHE A 425 9.70 7.97 4.11
C PHE A 425 10.40 7.78 5.46
N ARG A 426 11.17 8.76 5.92
CA ARG A 426 11.98 8.59 7.11
C ARG A 426 11.38 9.30 8.32
N VAL A 427 11.55 8.67 9.47
CA VAL A 427 11.05 9.14 10.77
C VAL A 427 12.19 9.17 11.78
N GLY A 428 12.28 10.25 12.52
CA GLY A 428 13.15 10.41 13.67
C GLY A 428 12.47 9.93 14.95
N ARG A 429 12.33 10.84 15.95
CA ARG A 429 11.50 10.54 17.13
C ARG A 429 10.03 10.48 16.72
N ARG A 430 9.29 9.61 17.35
CA ARG A 430 7.88 9.35 17.05
C ARG A 430 7.03 9.45 18.30
N ALA A 431 5.77 9.82 18.14
CA ALA A 431 4.77 9.69 19.18
C ALA A 431 4.51 8.18 19.44
N SER A 432 4.31 7.84 20.70
CA SER A 432 3.81 6.54 21.12
C SER A 432 2.53 6.72 21.92
N ILE A 433 1.58 5.83 21.72
CA ILE A 433 0.34 5.79 22.49
C ILE A 433 0.65 5.21 23.87
N ILE A 434 0.48 6.02 24.91
CA ILE A 434 0.81 5.64 26.29
C ILE A 434 -0.37 5.12 27.08
N SER A 435 -1.58 5.41 26.63
CA SER A 435 -2.82 4.87 27.19
C SER A 435 -3.96 4.94 26.17
N SER A 436 -4.84 3.94 26.21
CA SER A 436 -6.09 3.92 25.45
C SER A 436 -7.15 3.21 26.26
N GLU A 437 -8.25 3.89 26.56
CA GLU A 437 -9.40 3.39 27.33
C GLU A 437 -10.66 3.58 26.47
N VAL A 438 -11.50 2.56 26.43
CA VAL A 438 -12.72 2.52 25.61
C VAL A 438 -13.93 2.15 26.45
N GLU A 439 -14.93 3.00 26.47
CA GLU A 439 -16.22 2.73 27.14
C GLU A 439 -17.35 2.71 26.07
N ALA A 440 -17.90 1.54 25.81
CA ALA A 440 -19.02 1.36 24.92
C ALA A 440 -20.34 1.32 25.69
N LYS A 441 -21.34 2.10 25.24
CA LYS A 441 -22.71 2.07 25.72
C LYS A 441 -23.66 1.82 24.51
N CYS A 442 -24.91 1.50 24.76
CA CYS A 442 -25.86 1.11 23.71
C CYS A 442 -25.88 2.04 22.47
N LYS A 443 -25.71 3.35 22.65
CA LYS A 443 -25.75 4.36 21.57
C LYS A 443 -24.59 5.36 21.64
N SER A 444 -23.53 5.05 22.34
CA SER A 444 -22.37 5.94 22.44
C SER A 444 -21.09 5.16 22.64
N LEU A 445 -20.00 5.73 22.17
CA LEU A 445 -18.64 5.26 22.38
C LEU A 445 -17.81 6.41 22.94
N THR A 446 -17.13 6.17 24.05
CA THR A 446 -16.13 7.07 24.58
C THR A 446 -14.77 6.44 24.43
N VAL A 447 -13.84 7.15 23.80
CA VAL A 447 -12.42 6.76 23.70
C VAL A 447 -11.61 7.84 24.39
N THR A 448 -10.72 7.43 25.31
CA THR A 448 -9.75 8.29 25.95
C THR A 448 -8.36 7.74 25.65
N ALA A 449 -7.55 8.48 24.93
CA ALA A 449 -6.20 8.06 24.60
C ALA A 449 -5.19 9.20 24.81
N ALA A 450 -3.92 8.85 25.02
CA ALA A 450 -2.84 9.81 25.20
C ALA A 450 -1.58 9.35 24.49
N HIS A 451 -0.79 10.33 24.00
CA HIS A 451 0.52 10.09 23.40
C HIS A 451 1.61 10.98 24.00
N ASP A 452 2.86 10.54 23.86
CA ASP A 452 4.06 11.21 24.38
C ASP A 452 4.83 12.02 23.33
N GLY A 453 4.28 12.24 22.16
CA GLY A 453 4.95 12.88 21.01
C GLY A 453 5.61 14.23 21.34
N TYR A 454 5.16 14.92 22.38
CA TYR A 454 5.68 16.19 22.84
C TYR A 454 6.62 16.07 24.05
N ALA A 455 6.88 14.87 24.58
CA ALA A 455 7.73 14.67 25.75
C ALA A 455 9.19 15.17 25.59
N ARG A 456 9.59 15.51 24.34
CA ARG A 456 10.87 16.16 24.04
C ARG A 456 10.90 17.67 24.37
N LEU A 457 9.74 18.28 24.55
CA LEU A 457 9.61 19.70 24.87
C LEU A 457 9.79 19.94 26.37
N LYS A 458 10.01 21.21 26.76
CA LYS A 458 10.14 21.61 28.16
C LYS A 458 8.87 21.25 28.93
N GLY A 459 9.02 20.65 30.12
CA GLY A 459 7.92 20.11 30.90
C GLY A 459 7.53 18.68 30.55
N LYS A 460 8.01 18.15 29.44
CA LYS A 460 7.63 16.81 28.90
C LYS A 460 6.11 16.66 28.74
N PRO A 461 5.45 17.57 28.03
CA PRO A 461 4.01 17.54 27.91
C PRO A 461 3.53 16.28 27.17
N LEU A 462 2.35 15.81 27.59
CA LEU A 462 1.60 14.73 26.96
C LEU A 462 0.29 15.31 26.44
N HIS A 463 -0.15 14.85 25.28
CA HIS A 463 -1.49 15.16 24.77
C HIS A 463 -2.43 14.01 25.08
N ARG A 464 -3.54 14.31 25.73
CA ARG A 464 -4.65 13.38 26.00
C ARG A 464 -5.92 13.91 25.38
N ARG A 465 -6.56 13.09 24.56
CA ARG A 465 -7.86 13.36 23.95
C ARG A 465 -8.91 12.40 24.50
N LYS A 466 -10.04 12.94 24.90
CA LYS A 466 -11.27 12.19 25.14
C LYS A 466 -12.28 12.55 24.05
N ILE A 467 -12.75 11.56 23.30
CA ILE A 467 -13.81 11.72 22.30
C ILE A 467 -15.04 10.95 22.76
N LEU A 468 -16.17 11.62 22.88
CA LEU A 468 -17.48 11.00 23.07
C LEU A 468 -18.26 11.08 21.77
N MET A 469 -18.51 9.95 21.19
CA MET A 469 -19.26 9.75 19.94
C MET A 469 -20.69 9.34 20.28
N THR A 470 -21.66 10.04 19.70
CA THR A 470 -23.08 9.71 19.78
C THR A 470 -23.71 9.83 18.40
N PRO A 471 -24.93 9.29 18.15
CA PRO A 471 -25.60 9.43 16.85
C PRO A 471 -25.79 10.86 16.36
N LYS A 472 -25.78 11.85 17.26
CA LYS A 472 -26.10 13.25 16.93
C LYS A 472 -24.93 14.21 17.18
N LYS A 473 -23.95 13.84 17.99
CA LYS A 473 -22.90 14.74 18.44
C LYS A 473 -21.56 14.03 18.63
N VAL A 474 -20.51 14.73 18.35
CA VAL A 474 -19.14 14.39 18.73
C VAL A 474 -18.66 15.44 19.72
N HIS A 475 -18.20 15.02 20.90
CA HIS A 475 -17.61 15.88 21.90
C HIS A 475 -16.15 15.55 22.07
N LEU A 476 -15.30 16.56 21.92
CA LEU A 476 -13.85 16.46 22.07
C LEU A 476 -13.45 17.19 23.35
N ASN A 477 -12.55 16.58 24.10
CA ASN A 477 -11.89 17.21 25.24
C ASN A 477 -10.38 16.90 25.15
N ASP A 478 -9.61 17.92 24.84
CA ASP A 478 -8.15 17.84 24.74
C ASP A 478 -7.52 18.41 26.01
N VAL A 479 -6.57 17.67 26.58
CA VAL A 479 -5.82 18.10 27.78
C VAL A 479 -4.33 17.93 27.50
N VAL A 480 -3.58 18.98 27.76
CA VAL A 480 -2.12 18.94 27.77
C VAL A 480 -1.66 18.73 29.20
N VAL A 481 -1.18 17.53 29.49
CA VAL A 481 -0.64 17.18 30.82
C VAL A 481 0.82 17.61 30.88
N ASN A 482 1.28 18.16 32.00
CA ASN A 482 2.64 18.68 32.21
C ASN A 482 3.06 19.81 31.24
N GLY A 483 2.11 20.54 30.69
CA GLY A 483 2.40 21.72 29.86
C GLY A 483 3.24 22.77 30.65
N PHE A 484 4.16 23.44 29.94
CA PHE A 484 5.04 24.45 30.51
C PHE A 484 5.01 25.73 29.66
N GLY A 485 3.81 26.30 29.50
CA GLY A 485 3.62 27.54 28.76
C GLY A 485 3.58 27.39 27.24
N GLN A 486 3.49 26.18 26.70
CA GLN A 486 3.30 25.94 25.26
C GLN A 486 1.90 26.42 24.84
N GLN A 487 1.83 27.01 23.65
CA GLN A 487 0.57 27.28 22.97
C GLN A 487 0.01 26.01 22.38
N ALA A 488 -1.18 25.59 22.81
CA ALA A 488 -1.90 24.46 22.22
C ALA A 488 -2.85 24.95 21.13
N THR A 489 -2.79 24.31 19.95
CA THR A 489 -3.67 24.59 18.82
C THR A 489 -4.33 23.29 18.36
N SER A 490 -5.66 23.22 18.43
CA SER A 490 -6.45 22.12 17.84
C SER A 490 -6.90 22.52 16.45
N ARG A 491 -6.75 21.59 15.47
CA ARG A 491 -7.12 21.82 14.07
C ARG A 491 -8.14 20.80 13.61
N PHE A 492 -8.96 21.21 12.66
CA PHE A 492 -9.97 20.37 12.02
C PHE A 492 -9.95 20.63 10.51
N MET A 493 -9.66 19.58 9.74
CA MET A 493 -9.68 19.61 8.28
C MET A 493 -11.10 19.32 7.80
N LEU A 494 -11.70 20.29 7.14
CA LEU A 494 -13.04 20.13 6.58
C LEU A 494 -12.97 19.57 5.16
N ALA A 495 -13.96 18.78 4.77
CA ALA A 495 -14.10 18.35 3.40
C ALA A 495 -14.27 19.57 2.47
N PRO A 496 -13.81 19.49 1.20
CA PRO A 496 -13.80 20.65 0.29
C PRO A 496 -15.16 21.32 0.08
N ASP A 497 -16.25 20.54 0.19
CA ASP A 497 -17.63 21.01 -0.04
C ASP A 497 -18.30 21.57 1.24
N ILE A 498 -17.57 21.63 2.36
CA ILE A 498 -18.11 22.13 3.63
C ILE A 498 -17.83 23.63 3.77
N HIS A 499 -18.89 24.41 3.85
CA HIS A 499 -18.81 25.84 4.13
C HIS A 499 -19.08 26.11 5.62
N VAL A 500 -18.24 26.94 6.22
CA VAL A 500 -18.39 27.35 7.63
C VAL A 500 -18.93 28.77 7.70
N GLU A 501 -20.08 28.93 8.31
CA GLU A 501 -20.64 30.24 8.62
C GLU A 501 -20.39 30.59 10.10
N LYS A 502 -19.81 31.76 10.34
CA LYS A 502 -19.66 32.31 11.69
C LYS A 502 -20.98 32.91 12.11
N THR A 503 -21.75 32.22 12.94
CA THR A 503 -22.92 32.83 13.60
C THR A 503 -22.50 33.63 14.81
N SER A 504 -22.89 34.90 14.87
CA SER A 504 -22.78 35.70 16.12
C SER A 504 -23.76 35.10 17.12
N GLN A 505 -23.27 34.65 18.27
CA GLN A 505 -24.08 34.44 19.45
C GLN A 505 -24.19 35.79 20.19
#